data_e28d39bcdf42a86380fc10057a97adf8
#
_entry.id   e28d39bcdf42a86380fc10057a97adf8
#
_cell.length_a   1.000
_cell.length_b   1.000
_cell.length_c   1.000
_cell.angle_alpha   90.00
_cell.angle_beta   90.00
_cell.angle_gamma   90.00
#
_symmetry.space_group_name_H-M   'P 1'
#
loop_
_entity.id
_entity.type
_entity.pdbx_description
1 polymer ?
#
loop_
_entity_poly.entity_id
_entity_poly.type
_entity_poly.pdbx_seq_one_letter_code
_entity_poly.pdbx_strand_id
1 'polypeptide(L)'
;MGFRNDFSQATQNNGLKPEGDYEEIIVKAEERQTKNGKLGLNFSMVIRNDVEQGYKNGFIFHTLWKRREPTAADMQVNGYGFGQVMALGKAAQLPDGKDYPDLTAFLQDLIGKPVRVHLVHDTYNNTERESVSYINPTSFPDVRHVNKKQVSADAYAAPQTAYASAAPQNAYAAQAQQAAVDPLLDEDLPF
;
A
#
# COMPACT_ATOMS: atom_id res chain seq x y z
N MET A 1 -22.26 34.49 3.14
CA MET A 1 -23.15 33.53 3.82
C MET A 1 -22.32 32.63 4.69
N GLY A 2 -22.64 32.49 5.98
CA GLY A 2 -22.03 31.50 6.86
C GLY A 2 -22.88 30.23 6.89
N PHE A 3 -22.28 29.11 7.33
CA PHE A 3 -23.00 27.87 7.59
C PHE A 3 -22.62 27.33 8.98
N ARG A 4 -23.52 26.56 9.58
CA ARG A 4 -23.28 25.83 10.79
C ARG A 4 -22.99 24.38 10.42
N ASN A 5 -21.87 23.81 10.90
CA ASN A 5 -21.58 22.40 10.69
C ASN A 5 -22.55 21.54 11.54
N ASP A 6 -23.07 20.50 10.92
CA ASP A 6 -23.94 19.52 11.54
C ASP A 6 -23.47 18.13 11.11
N PHE A 7 -22.73 17.48 11.99
CA PHE A 7 -22.17 16.15 11.72
C PHE A 7 -23.23 15.03 11.71
N SER A 8 -24.48 15.31 12.18
CA SER A 8 -25.57 14.35 12.04
C SER A 8 -25.99 14.16 10.58
N GLN A 9 -25.71 15.16 9.74
CA GLN A 9 -25.96 15.15 8.29
C GLN A 9 -24.78 14.57 7.49
N ALA A 10 -23.71 14.13 8.17
CA ALA A 10 -22.57 13.52 7.49
C ALA A 10 -23.02 12.20 6.84
N THR A 11 -22.89 12.12 5.52
CA THR A 11 -23.13 10.87 4.79
C THR A 11 -22.09 9.86 5.22
N GLN A 12 -22.49 8.81 5.91
CA GLN A 12 -21.64 7.66 6.19
C GLN A 12 -21.51 6.83 4.90
N ASN A 13 -20.51 7.16 4.11
CA ASN A 13 -20.08 6.28 3.05
C ASN A 13 -19.03 5.35 3.66
N ASN A 14 -19.23 4.04 3.66
CA ASN A 14 -18.25 3.05 4.10
C ASN A 14 -16.97 3.07 3.24
N GLY A 15 -16.95 3.89 2.18
CA GLY A 15 -15.81 4.07 1.29
C GLY A 15 -15.50 2.88 0.40
N LEU A 16 -16.30 1.80 0.47
CA LEU A 16 -16.12 0.62 -0.34
C LEU A 16 -16.60 0.85 -1.76
N LYS A 17 -15.86 0.31 -2.73
CA LYS A 17 -16.30 0.29 -4.12
C LYS A 17 -17.35 -0.81 -4.30
N PRO A 18 -18.35 -0.64 -5.18
CA PRO A 18 -19.30 -1.69 -5.51
C PRO A 18 -18.60 -2.97 -5.96
N GLU A 19 -19.23 -4.10 -5.64
CA GLU A 19 -18.80 -5.39 -6.19
C GLU A 19 -18.92 -5.40 -7.72
N GLY A 20 -18.00 -6.07 -8.37
CA GLY A 20 -17.99 -6.19 -9.83
C GLY A 20 -16.59 -6.21 -10.44
N ASP A 21 -16.56 -6.14 -11.76
CA ASP A 21 -15.33 -6.19 -12.54
C ASP A 21 -14.76 -4.78 -12.74
N TYR A 22 -13.45 -4.65 -12.51
CA TYR A 22 -12.69 -3.44 -12.73
C TYR A 22 -11.49 -3.72 -13.62
N GLU A 23 -11.30 -2.88 -14.62
CA GLU A 23 -10.10 -2.88 -15.47
C GLU A 23 -9.01 -2.07 -14.77
N GLU A 24 -7.86 -2.69 -14.52
CA GLU A 24 -6.81 -2.13 -13.68
C GLU A 24 -5.43 -2.28 -14.30
N ILE A 25 -4.46 -1.56 -13.75
CA ILE A 25 -3.04 -1.74 -14.03
C ILE A 25 -2.33 -2.09 -12.73
N ILE A 26 -1.50 -3.12 -12.75
CA ILE A 26 -0.63 -3.45 -11.63
C ILE A 26 0.46 -2.39 -11.54
N VAL A 27 0.42 -1.54 -10.50
CA VAL A 27 1.41 -0.47 -10.30
C VAL A 27 2.47 -0.84 -9.29
N LYS A 28 2.21 -1.87 -8.46
CA LYS A 28 3.16 -2.37 -7.48
C LYS A 28 2.91 -3.84 -7.22
N ALA A 29 4.00 -4.62 -7.17
CA ALA A 29 4.01 -6.03 -6.79
C ALA A 29 5.26 -6.29 -5.93
N GLU A 30 5.10 -6.66 -4.67
CA GLU A 30 6.22 -6.86 -3.75
C GLU A 30 5.90 -7.92 -2.69
N GLU A 31 6.93 -8.61 -2.21
CA GLU A 31 6.82 -9.42 -1.00
C GLU A 31 6.91 -8.50 0.23
N ARG A 32 5.97 -8.65 1.16
CA ARG A 32 5.95 -7.91 2.43
C ARG A 32 5.72 -8.83 3.61
N GLN A 33 6.35 -8.48 4.72
CA GLN A 33 6.10 -9.13 6.00
C GLN A 33 5.17 -8.27 6.86
N THR A 34 4.16 -8.90 7.43
CA THR A 34 3.29 -8.25 8.42
C THR A 34 4.01 -8.08 9.75
N LYS A 35 3.46 -7.25 10.65
CA LYS A 35 3.97 -7.09 12.03
C LYS A 35 4.07 -8.42 12.79
N ASN A 36 3.23 -9.40 12.45
CA ASN A 36 3.21 -10.73 13.06
C ASN A 36 4.12 -11.74 12.33
N GLY A 37 5.02 -11.27 11.46
CA GLY A 37 5.97 -12.11 10.74
C GLY A 37 5.40 -12.88 9.54
N LYS A 38 4.11 -12.73 9.21
CA LYS A 38 3.50 -13.42 8.08
C LYS A 38 3.92 -12.78 6.76
N LEU A 39 4.42 -13.58 5.82
CA LEU A 39 4.80 -13.13 4.47
C LEU A 39 3.63 -13.19 3.51
N GLY A 40 3.51 -12.17 2.66
CA GLY A 40 2.51 -12.07 1.60
C GLY A 40 3.03 -11.30 0.39
N LEU A 41 2.59 -11.69 -0.80
CA LEU A 41 2.76 -10.89 -2.02
C LEU A 41 1.66 -9.86 -2.08
N ASN A 42 2.04 -8.60 -1.98
CA ASN A 42 1.11 -7.47 -2.02
C ASN A 42 1.11 -6.84 -3.40
N PHE A 43 -0.09 -6.69 -3.95
CA PHE A 43 -0.35 -6.05 -5.22
C PHE A 43 -1.14 -4.77 -4.97
N SER A 44 -0.67 -3.66 -5.55
CA SER A 44 -1.46 -2.43 -5.67
C SER A 44 -1.82 -2.26 -7.13
N MET A 45 -3.10 -2.15 -7.40
CA MET A 45 -3.64 -2.01 -8.76
C MET A 45 -4.43 -0.71 -8.83
N VAL A 46 -4.30 0.02 -9.94
CA VAL A 46 -5.00 1.28 -10.16
C VAL A 46 -6.11 1.08 -11.19
N ILE A 47 -7.31 1.54 -10.87
CA ILE A 47 -8.48 1.49 -11.77
C ILE A 47 -8.21 2.40 -12.97
N ARG A 48 -8.30 1.85 -14.17
CA ARG A 48 -7.99 2.54 -15.43
C ARG A 48 -8.92 3.70 -15.68
N ASN A 49 -8.36 4.81 -16.13
CA ASN A 49 -9.12 6.02 -16.47
C ASN A 49 -9.44 6.15 -17.97
N ASP A 50 -8.86 5.28 -18.78
CA ASP A 50 -9.09 5.17 -20.23
C ASP A 50 -10.23 4.22 -20.60
N VAL A 51 -10.77 3.49 -19.61
CA VAL A 51 -11.95 2.63 -19.76
C VAL A 51 -13.15 3.29 -19.09
N GLU A 52 -14.36 3.13 -19.68
CA GLU A 52 -15.59 3.63 -19.08
C GLU A 52 -16.02 2.73 -17.92
N GLN A 53 -15.73 3.18 -16.71
CA GLN A 53 -16.01 2.48 -15.46
C GLN A 53 -16.00 3.48 -14.28
N GLY A 54 -16.54 3.06 -13.14
CA GLY A 54 -16.51 3.86 -11.91
C GLY A 54 -15.13 3.92 -11.26
N TYR A 55 -14.96 4.83 -10.32
CA TYR A 55 -13.79 4.92 -9.42
C TYR A 55 -12.43 5.07 -10.12
N LYS A 56 -12.41 5.65 -11.32
CA LYS A 56 -11.19 5.90 -12.12
C LYS A 56 -10.08 6.51 -11.27
N ASN A 57 -8.87 5.98 -11.37
CA ASN A 57 -7.66 6.29 -10.58
C ASN A 57 -7.75 5.89 -9.08
N GLY A 58 -8.79 5.18 -8.67
CA GLY A 58 -8.84 4.51 -7.36
C GLY A 58 -7.89 3.31 -7.32
N PHE A 59 -7.59 2.84 -6.10
CA PHE A 59 -6.75 1.67 -5.91
C PHE A 59 -7.57 0.49 -5.40
N ILE A 60 -7.20 -0.71 -5.86
CA ILE A 60 -7.59 -1.99 -5.28
C ILE A 60 -6.31 -2.70 -4.83
N PHE A 61 -6.38 -3.32 -3.66
CA PHE A 61 -5.24 -4.02 -3.08
C PHE A 61 -5.55 -5.51 -2.99
N HIS A 62 -4.57 -6.34 -3.32
CA HIS A 62 -4.67 -7.79 -3.21
C HIS A 62 -3.44 -8.37 -2.53
N THR A 63 -3.63 -9.43 -1.74
CA THR A 63 -2.52 -10.12 -1.07
C THR A 63 -2.65 -11.62 -1.24
N LEU A 64 -1.63 -12.25 -1.81
CA LEU A 64 -1.45 -13.69 -1.78
C LEU A 64 -0.58 -14.07 -0.58
N TRP A 65 -1.12 -14.92 0.29
CA TRP A 65 -0.40 -15.34 1.48
C TRP A 65 0.47 -16.58 1.21
N LYS A 66 1.67 -16.58 1.81
CA LYS A 66 2.54 -17.75 1.82
C LYS A 66 1.82 -18.93 2.46
N ARG A 67 1.96 -20.12 1.84
CA ARG A 67 1.33 -21.33 2.37
C ARG A 67 2.02 -21.79 3.67
N ARG A 68 1.24 -22.38 4.57
CA ARG A 68 1.79 -23.00 5.78
C ARG A 68 2.54 -24.27 5.43
N GLU A 69 1.99 -25.05 4.51
CA GLU A 69 2.53 -26.33 4.02
C GLU A 69 2.69 -26.23 2.51
N PRO A 70 3.83 -25.69 2.03
CA PRO A 70 4.08 -25.55 0.61
C PRO A 70 4.43 -26.89 -0.03
N THR A 71 3.89 -27.16 -1.21
CA THR A 71 4.28 -28.29 -2.05
C THR A 71 5.63 -28.03 -2.73
N ALA A 72 6.19 -29.06 -3.38
CA ALA A 72 7.43 -28.89 -4.17
C ALA A 72 7.27 -27.84 -5.30
N ALA A 73 6.08 -27.73 -5.91
CA ALA A 73 5.80 -26.68 -6.89
C ALA A 73 5.75 -25.31 -6.24
N ASP A 74 5.11 -25.18 -5.06
CA ASP A 74 5.02 -23.90 -4.34
C ASP A 74 6.42 -23.37 -3.93
N MET A 75 7.37 -24.28 -3.65
CA MET A 75 8.74 -23.89 -3.29
C MET A 75 9.48 -23.21 -4.44
N GLN A 76 9.10 -23.44 -5.71
CA GLN A 76 9.66 -22.72 -6.86
C GLN A 76 9.32 -21.23 -6.85
N VAL A 77 8.25 -20.85 -6.15
CA VAL A 77 7.79 -19.45 -5.98
C VAL A 77 7.81 -19.06 -4.50
N ASN A 78 8.89 -19.39 -3.79
CA ASN A 78 9.13 -19.04 -2.40
C ASN A 78 8.04 -19.51 -1.41
N GLY A 79 7.31 -20.59 -1.73
CA GLY A 79 6.27 -21.18 -0.88
C GLY A 79 4.90 -20.48 -0.99
N TYR A 80 4.70 -19.66 -2.00
CA TYR A 80 3.36 -19.19 -2.40
C TYR A 80 2.65 -20.28 -3.22
N GLY A 81 1.33 -20.17 -3.36
CA GLY A 81 0.59 -21.11 -4.19
C GLY A 81 1.01 -21.00 -5.65
N PHE A 82 1.75 -22.00 -6.17
CA PHE A 82 2.28 -21.98 -7.54
C PHE A 82 1.20 -21.70 -8.58
N GLY A 83 0.05 -22.40 -8.49
CA GLY A 83 -1.07 -22.17 -9.38
C GLY A 83 -1.65 -20.76 -9.32
N GLN A 84 -1.63 -20.11 -8.15
CA GLN A 84 -2.09 -18.72 -7.98
C GLN A 84 -1.13 -17.73 -8.64
N VAL A 85 0.19 -17.95 -8.47
CA VAL A 85 1.22 -17.13 -9.13
C VAL A 85 1.15 -17.28 -10.64
N MET A 86 0.99 -18.51 -11.14
CA MET A 86 0.84 -18.75 -12.58
C MET A 86 -0.45 -18.16 -13.15
N ALA A 87 -1.57 -18.24 -12.41
CA ALA A 87 -2.83 -17.60 -12.80
C ALA A 87 -2.69 -16.08 -12.93
N LEU A 88 -1.92 -15.45 -12.03
CA LEU A 88 -1.63 -14.03 -12.10
C LEU A 88 -0.80 -13.67 -13.33
N GLY A 89 0.25 -14.45 -13.64
CA GLY A 89 1.04 -14.26 -14.86
C GLY A 89 0.21 -14.40 -16.13
N LYS A 90 -0.70 -15.40 -16.15
CA LYS A 90 -1.65 -15.58 -17.26
C LYS A 90 -2.62 -14.41 -17.39
N ALA A 91 -3.15 -13.90 -16.26
CA ALA A 91 -4.03 -12.72 -16.25
C ALA A 91 -3.32 -11.47 -16.76
N ALA A 92 -2.06 -11.28 -16.40
CA ALA A 92 -1.21 -10.21 -16.89
C ALA A 92 -0.68 -10.42 -18.32
N GLN A 93 -1.07 -11.52 -18.98
CA GLN A 93 -0.67 -11.88 -20.35
C GLN A 93 0.86 -11.94 -20.53
N LEU A 94 1.58 -12.43 -19.51
CA LEU A 94 3.01 -12.70 -19.65
C LEU A 94 3.23 -13.86 -20.65
N PRO A 95 4.37 -13.86 -21.36
CA PRO A 95 4.70 -14.94 -22.30
C PRO A 95 4.73 -16.30 -21.59
N ASP A 96 4.05 -17.28 -22.15
CA ASP A 96 4.09 -18.67 -21.66
C ASP A 96 5.50 -19.25 -21.85
N GLY A 97 5.95 -20.04 -20.87
CA GLY A 97 7.27 -20.67 -20.92
C GLY A 97 8.46 -19.72 -20.71
N LYS A 98 8.23 -18.47 -20.28
CA LYS A 98 9.31 -17.56 -19.95
C LYS A 98 9.97 -17.97 -18.62
N ASP A 99 11.30 -18.13 -18.66
CA ASP A 99 12.11 -18.41 -17.48
C ASP A 99 12.36 -17.15 -16.65
N TYR A 100 12.20 -17.26 -15.34
CA TYR A 100 12.51 -16.21 -14.38
C TYR A 100 13.57 -16.71 -13.39
N PRO A 101 14.65 -15.93 -13.13
CA PRO A 101 15.69 -16.34 -12.20
C PRO A 101 15.18 -16.46 -10.75
N ASP A 102 14.17 -15.71 -10.40
CA ASP A 102 13.53 -15.67 -9.09
C ASP A 102 12.13 -15.07 -9.13
N LEU A 103 11.41 -15.14 -8.01
CA LEU A 103 10.09 -14.57 -7.87
C LEU A 103 10.09 -13.03 -8.01
N THR A 104 11.16 -12.36 -7.62
CA THR A 104 11.27 -10.89 -7.72
C THR A 104 11.24 -10.45 -9.18
N ALA A 105 11.99 -11.13 -10.05
CA ALA A 105 11.99 -10.85 -11.49
C ALA A 105 10.61 -11.06 -12.11
N PHE A 106 9.87 -12.10 -11.69
CA PHE A 106 8.49 -12.31 -12.09
C PHE A 106 7.58 -11.18 -11.64
N LEU A 107 7.67 -10.74 -10.37
CA LEU A 107 6.88 -9.64 -9.83
C LEU A 107 7.15 -8.31 -10.55
N GLN A 108 8.40 -8.05 -10.92
CA GLN A 108 8.77 -6.87 -11.69
C GLN A 108 8.14 -6.85 -13.08
N ASP A 109 8.04 -8.02 -13.72
CA ASP A 109 7.43 -8.13 -15.06
C ASP A 109 5.90 -7.95 -15.04
N LEU A 110 5.27 -8.11 -13.88
CA LEU A 110 3.84 -7.81 -13.69
C LEU A 110 3.54 -6.32 -13.65
N ILE A 111 4.52 -5.48 -13.26
CA ILE A 111 4.31 -4.04 -13.11
C ILE A 111 4.03 -3.41 -14.46
N GLY A 112 2.98 -2.59 -14.51
CA GLY A 112 2.50 -1.94 -15.74
C GLY A 112 1.56 -2.80 -16.58
N LYS A 113 1.33 -4.07 -16.22
CA LYS A 113 0.42 -4.94 -16.97
C LYS A 113 -1.04 -4.64 -16.64
N PRO A 114 -1.92 -4.59 -17.65
CA PRO A 114 -3.35 -4.45 -17.46
C PRO A 114 -3.97 -5.81 -17.09
N VAL A 115 -4.92 -5.77 -16.16
CA VAL A 115 -5.67 -6.94 -15.69
C VAL A 115 -7.12 -6.54 -15.46
N ARG A 116 -8.02 -7.52 -15.41
CA ARG A 116 -9.40 -7.36 -14.96
C ARG A 116 -9.59 -8.06 -13.62
N VAL A 117 -10.00 -7.31 -12.64
CA VAL A 117 -10.15 -7.74 -11.24
C VAL A 117 -11.62 -7.82 -10.89
N HIS A 118 -12.05 -8.93 -10.31
CA HIS A 118 -13.39 -9.05 -9.73
C HIS A 118 -13.35 -8.77 -8.24
N LEU A 119 -13.98 -7.66 -7.86
CA LEU A 119 -14.07 -7.19 -6.49
C LEU A 119 -15.34 -7.74 -5.83
N VAL A 120 -15.20 -8.22 -4.61
CA VAL A 120 -16.30 -8.66 -3.74
C VAL A 120 -16.13 -8.03 -2.37
N HIS A 121 -17.19 -8.02 -1.59
CA HIS A 121 -17.12 -7.64 -0.19
C HIS A 121 -16.97 -8.87 0.69
N ASP A 122 -16.07 -8.80 1.64
CA ASP A 122 -15.80 -9.84 2.65
C ASP A 122 -15.87 -9.21 4.05
N THR A 123 -16.34 -9.99 5.02
CA THR A 123 -16.42 -9.53 6.41
C THR A 123 -15.29 -10.14 7.23
N TYR A 124 -14.47 -9.30 7.81
CA TYR A 124 -13.41 -9.70 8.73
C TYR A 124 -13.49 -8.89 10.02
N ASN A 125 -13.56 -9.57 11.16
CA ASN A 125 -13.72 -8.97 12.49
C ASN A 125 -14.89 -7.96 12.53
N ASN A 126 -16.06 -8.33 12.02
CA ASN A 126 -17.27 -7.49 11.92
C ASN A 126 -17.09 -6.20 11.12
N THR A 127 -16.04 -6.12 10.30
CA THR A 127 -15.80 -4.98 9.41
C THR A 127 -15.85 -5.48 7.97
N GLU A 128 -16.70 -4.85 7.17
CA GLU A 128 -16.78 -5.09 5.74
C GLU A 128 -15.57 -4.49 5.02
N ARG A 129 -14.99 -5.23 4.10
CA ARG A 129 -13.81 -4.83 3.34
C ARG A 129 -13.87 -5.31 1.90
N GLU A 130 -13.16 -4.60 1.04
CA GLU A 130 -12.93 -5.03 -0.34
C GLU A 130 -12.00 -6.26 -0.38
N SER A 131 -12.36 -7.24 -1.20
CA SER A 131 -11.58 -8.45 -1.44
C SER A 131 -11.58 -8.78 -2.92
N VAL A 132 -10.44 -9.21 -3.44
CA VAL A 132 -10.31 -9.67 -4.83
C VAL A 132 -10.63 -11.15 -4.90
N SER A 133 -11.68 -11.50 -5.61
CA SER A 133 -12.11 -12.89 -5.80
C SER A 133 -11.25 -13.59 -6.85
N TYR A 134 -11.07 -12.95 -8.01
CA TYR A 134 -10.22 -13.46 -9.08
C TYR A 134 -9.66 -12.33 -9.94
N ILE A 135 -8.58 -12.65 -10.66
CA ILE A 135 -7.91 -11.76 -11.59
C ILE A 135 -7.86 -12.46 -12.95
N ASN A 136 -8.35 -11.80 -13.98
CA ASN A 136 -8.45 -12.28 -15.35
C ASN A 136 -7.65 -11.39 -16.31
N PRO A 137 -7.38 -11.84 -17.54
CA PRO A 137 -6.89 -10.96 -18.59
C PRO A 137 -7.84 -9.78 -18.82
N THR A 138 -7.27 -8.62 -19.11
CA THR A 138 -8.04 -7.42 -19.45
C THR A 138 -8.91 -7.65 -20.69
N SER A 139 -10.10 -7.05 -20.72
CA SER A 139 -10.93 -6.98 -21.92
C SER A 139 -10.51 -5.84 -22.86
N PHE A 140 -9.61 -4.94 -22.41
CA PHE A 140 -9.15 -3.76 -23.14
C PHE A 140 -7.62 -3.76 -23.22
N PRO A 141 -7.03 -4.48 -24.18
CA PRO A 141 -5.57 -4.64 -24.27
C PRO A 141 -4.84 -3.33 -24.60
N ASP A 142 -5.50 -2.40 -25.30
CA ASP A 142 -4.94 -1.08 -25.61
C ASP A 142 -4.97 -0.20 -24.36
N VAL A 143 -3.79 -0.01 -23.75
CA VAL A 143 -3.66 0.79 -22.53
C VAL A 143 -3.34 2.24 -22.87
N ARG A 144 -4.24 3.16 -22.52
CA ARG A 144 -4.08 4.61 -22.62
C ARG A 144 -4.23 5.30 -21.27
N HIS A 145 -4.10 4.54 -20.20
CA HIS A 145 -4.19 5.07 -18.85
C HIS A 145 -3.10 6.11 -18.59
N VAL A 146 -3.50 7.26 -18.08
CA VAL A 146 -2.57 8.34 -17.69
C VAL A 146 -2.48 8.35 -16.16
N ASN A 147 -1.30 8.00 -15.64
CA ASN A 147 -1.04 8.14 -14.22
C ASN A 147 -1.15 9.61 -13.83
N LYS A 148 -2.00 9.95 -12.87
CA LYS A 148 -1.94 11.26 -12.24
C LYS A 148 -0.55 11.39 -11.65
N LYS A 149 0.22 12.42 -12.07
CA LYS A 149 1.47 12.77 -11.39
C LYS A 149 1.20 12.77 -9.89
N GLN A 150 1.94 12.00 -9.12
CA GLN A 150 2.02 12.24 -7.69
C GLN A 150 2.43 13.71 -7.55
N VAL A 151 1.55 14.51 -6.95
CA VAL A 151 1.91 15.85 -6.52
C VAL A 151 3.01 15.60 -5.50
N SER A 152 4.25 15.90 -5.85
CA SER A 152 5.37 15.81 -4.91
C SER A 152 5.01 16.63 -3.68
N ALA A 153 5.37 16.14 -2.50
CA ALA A 153 5.09 16.84 -1.24
C ALA A 153 5.59 18.30 -1.22
N ASP A 154 6.51 18.64 -2.11
CA ASP A 154 7.01 20.00 -2.35
C ASP A 154 5.96 20.99 -2.91
N ALA A 155 4.84 20.49 -3.45
CA ALA A 155 3.76 21.37 -3.93
C ALA A 155 2.87 21.90 -2.79
N TYR A 156 3.01 21.39 -1.58
CA TYR A 156 2.34 21.87 -0.36
C TYR A 156 3.23 22.75 0.53
N ALA A 157 4.37 23.20 0.06
CA ALA A 157 5.06 24.32 0.67
C ALA A 157 4.20 25.57 0.44
N ALA A 158 3.14 25.72 1.24
CA ALA A 158 2.43 26.97 1.36
C ALA A 158 3.47 28.04 1.73
N PRO A 159 3.41 29.25 1.13
CA PRO A 159 4.26 30.33 1.59
C PRO A 159 3.97 30.54 3.06
N GLN A 160 4.95 30.29 3.91
CA GLN A 160 4.90 30.68 5.31
C GLN A 160 4.91 32.21 5.31
N THR A 161 3.72 32.81 5.24
CA THR A 161 3.54 34.18 5.63
C THR A 161 3.92 34.27 7.12
N ALA A 162 5.03 34.95 7.36
CA ALA A 162 5.57 35.21 8.67
C ALA A 162 4.50 35.84 9.58
N TYR A 163 3.87 35.04 10.40
CA TYR A 163 3.29 35.53 11.63
C TYR A 163 4.43 35.53 12.66
N ALA A 164 5.13 36.65 12.69
CA ALA A 164 5.97 37.00 13.83
C ALA A 164 5.04 37.21 15.05
N SER A 165 4.69 36.11 15.71
CA SER A 165 4.13 36.16 17.06
C SER A 165 5.28 36.12 18.04
N ALA A 166 5.47 37.20 18.74
CA ALA A 166 6.38 37.30 19.89
C ALA A 166 6.08 36.15 20.88
N ALA A 167 7.03 35.24 21.02
CA ALA A 167 6.99 34.24 22.07
C ALA A 167 7.21 34.93 23.42
N PRO A 168 6.44 34.63 24.47
CA PRO A 168 6.77 35.07 25.82
C PRO A 168 8.04 34.35 26.26
N GLN A 169 9.08 35.11 26.60
CA GLN A 169 10.29 34.61 27.22
C GLN A 169 9.94 33.96 28.56
N ASN A 170 10.01 32.65 28.60
CA ASN A 170 9.85 31.90 29.84
C ASN A 170 11.17 31.95 30.59
N ALA A 171 11.19 32.74 31.70
CA ALA A 171 12.33 33.03 32.54
C ALA A 171 12.82 31.85 33.41
N TYR A 172 12.46 30.61 33.08
CA TYR A 172 12.84 29.43 33.88
C TYR A 172 13.94 28.56 33.25
N ALA A 173 14.50 28.94 32.11
CA ALA A 173 15.56 28.15 31.43
C ALA A 173 17.00 28.58 31.80
N ALA A 174 17.18 29.52 32.70
CA ALA A 174 18.52 30.06 33.02
C ALA A 174 19.15 29.50 34.30
N GLN A 175 18.57 28.53 34.97
CA GLN A 175 19.09 27.96 36.23
C GLN A 175 19.56 26.50 36.18
N ALA A 176 19.58 25.86 35.03
CA ALA A 176 19.99 24.45 34.92
C ALA A 176 21.40 24.23 34.33
N GLN A 177 22.23 25.25 34.21
CA GLN A 177 23.57 25.13 33.61
C GLN A 177 24.75 25.47 34.59
N GLN A 178 24.56 25.32 35.89
CA GLN A 178 25.63 25.51 36.84
C GLN A 178 25.71 24.45 37.94
N ALA A 179 25.60 23.18 37.61
CA ALA A 179 25.89 22.09 38.54
C ALA A 179 26.33 20.82 37.77
N ALA A 180 27.52 20.86 37.20
CA ALA A 180 28.22 19.65 36.79
C ALA A 180 29.69 19.95 36.51
N VAL A 181 30.47 20.22 37.54
CA VAL A 181 31.93 19.91 37.55
C VAL A 181 32.28 19.56 38.98
N ASP A 182 32.45 18.29 39.26
CA ASP A 182 33.52 17.83 40.17
C ASP A 182 33.83 16.38 39.84
N PRO A 183 35.05 16.06 39.48
CA PRO A 183 35.55 14.71 39.37
C PRO A 183 36.22 14.33 40.69
N LEU A 184 36.05 13.11 41.18
CA LEU A 184 37.08 12.39 41.92
C LEU A 184 36.61 11.05 42.51
N LEU A 185 37.42 10.04 42.18
CA LEU A 185 37.86 8.89 42.97
C LEU A 185 36.90 7.67 42.98
N ASP A 186 37.23 6.69 42.18
CA ASP A 186 38.11 5.53 42.47
C ASP A 186 37.81 4.75 43.77
N GLU A 187 37.71 3.48 43.55
CA GLU A 187 37.97 2.32 44.43
C GLU A 187 36.78 1.43 44.82
N ASP A 188 37.05 0.21 44.45
CA ASP A 188 36.74 -1.08 45.09
C ASP A 188 35.44 -1.78 44.79
N LEU A 189 35.59 -2.79 43.89
CA LEU A 189 34.94 -4.09 43.95
C LEU A 189 35.22 -4.79 45.29
N PRO A 190 34.40 -5.74 45.82
CA PRO A 190 34.25 -7.04 45.23
C PRO A 190 32.91 -7.77 45.45
N PHE A 191 32.80 -8.85 44.69
CA PHE A 191 31.94 -10.05 44.68
C PHE A 191 30.69 -9.98 43.79
#